data_4f5c7d9d5c587ec85d9af0a4a0df9196
#
_entry.id   4f5c7d9d5c587ec85d9af0a4a0df9196
#
_cell.length_a   1.000
_cell.length_b   1.000
_cell.length_c   1.000
_cell.angle_alpha   90.00
_cell.angle_beta   90.00
_cell.angle_gamma   90.00
#
_symmetry.space_group_name_H-M   'P 1'
#
loop_
_entity.id
_entity.type
_entity.pdbx_description
1 polymer ?
#
loop_
_entity_poly.entity_id
_entity_poly.type
_entity_poly.pdbx_seq_one_letter_code
_entity_poly.pdbx_strand_id
1 'polypeptide(L)'
;YYYINGEEKPIRCWNWRKPHGKQSLREALEHSCNPAFIELGLRIGAQLSYKYYQAFGLFEKTGISLPGEAIGKFYALNKINQHELATMSFGEKFTITPIQMISAVSTIANDGVLVQPQLVDKITNTDTGEVTEFKTKEIRQVISKSTTDKVKSMMESVVSEGSGYRVAEQAKGFSIGAKTGTSEPTSSTSKDGYTASFV
;
A
#
# COMPACT_ATOMS: atom_id res chain seq x y z
N TYR A 1 -10.38 -7.08 18.62
CA TYR A 1 -10.80 -8.32 17.98
C TYR A 1 -11.87 -8.05 16.95
N TYR A 2 -11.80 -8.73 15.83
CA TYR A 2 -12.86 -8.75 14.81
C TYR A 2 -13.30 -10.19 14.56
N TYR A 3 -14.58 -10.46 14.71
CA TYR A 3 -15.16 -11.78 14.51
C TYR A 3 -15.78 -11.87 13.12
N ILE A 4 -15.32 -12.83 12.32
CA ILE A 4 -15.91 -13.14 11.01
C ILE A 4 -16.87 -14.28 11.20
N ASN A 5 -18.09 -14.17 10.65
CA ASN A 5 -19.09 -15.22 10.76
C ASN A 5 -18.57 -16.54 10.16
N GLY A 6 -18.67 -17.62 10.92
CA GLY A 6 -18.18 -18.93 10.51
C GLY A 6 -16.71 -19.24 10.86
N GLU A 7 -15.97 -18.28 11.43
CA GLU A 7 -14.61 -18.51 11.89
C GLU A 7 -14.56 -18.75 13.40
N GLU A 8 -13.77 -19.76 13.82
CA GLU A 8 -13.62 -20.09 15.24
C GLU A 8 -12.80 -19.05 16.02
N LYS A 9 -11.86 -18.38 15.33
CA LYS A 9 -10.92 -17.44 15.96
C LYS A 9 -11.07 -16.04 15.41
N PRO A 10 -11.13 -15.03 16.28
CA PRO A 10 -11.16 -13.64 15.82
C PRO A 10 -9.79 -13.18 15.31
N ILE A 11 -9.83 -12.27 14.34
CA ILE A 11 -8.64 -11.53 13.94
C ILE A 11 -8.32 -10.48 15.00
N ARG A 12 -7.06 -10.43 15.41
CA ARG A 12 -6.63 -9.57 16.51
C ARG A 12 -5.93 -8.32 15.98
N CYS A 13 -6.12 -7.20 16.70
CA CYS A 13 -5.20 -6.09 16.60
C CYS A 13 -3.86 -6.46 17.26
N TRP A 14 -2.75 -5.94 16.75
CA TRP A 14 -1.44 -6.13 17.39
C TRP A 14 -1.46 -5.64 18.85
N ASN A 15 -2.21 -4.59 19.16
CA ASN A 15 -2.37 -4.03 20.51
C ASN A 15 -3.58 -4.62 21.26
N TRP A 16 -3.80 -5.93 21.15
CA TRP A 16 -4.99 -6.59 21.71
C TRP A 16 -5.08 -6.54 23.25
N ARG A 17 -3.93 -6.31 23.95
CA ARG A 17 -3.90 -6.17 25.40
C ARG A 17 -4.38 -4.79 25.88
N LYS A 18 -4.22 -3.75 25.04
CA LYS A 18 -4.71 -2.39 25.27
C LYS A 18 -5.47 -1.95 24.02
N PRO A 19 -6.74 -2.36 23.87
CA PRO A 19 -7.52 -2.06 22.67
C PRO A 19 -7.62 -0.55 22.43
N HIS A 20 -7.52 -0.14 21.17
CA HIS A 20 -7.60 1.27 20.78
C HIS A 20 -8.98 1.92 21.04
N GLY A 21 -10.03 1.10 21.23
CA GLY A 21 -11.39 1.59 21.41
C GLY A 21 -12.00 2.14 20.12
N LYS A 22 -12.87 3.14 20.28
CA LYS A 22 -13.49 3.85 19.15
C LYS A 22 -12.47 4.78 18.51
N GLN A 23 -12.31 4.67 17.19
CA GLN A 23 -11.32 5.41 16.42
C GLN A 23 -11.95 6.06 15.19
N SER A 24 -11.45 7.22 14.80
CA SER A 24 -11.60 7.76 13.46
C SER A 24 -10.77 6.98 12.45
N LEU A 25 -10.99 7.20 11.14
CA LEU A 25 -10.18 6.59 10.09
C LEU A 25 -8.69 7.01 10.19
N ARG A 26 -8.42 8.26 10.57
CA ARG A 26 -7.08 8.79 10.81
C ARG A 26 -6.38 8.02 11.92
N GLU A 27 -6.98 7.93 13.08
CA GLU A 27 -6.42 7.18 14.22
C GLU A 27 -6.25 5.69 13.92
N ALA A 28 -7.16 5.09 13.15
CA ALA A 28 -7.02 3.70 12.71
C ALA A 28 -5.79 3.49 11.81
N LEU A 29 -5.46 4.47 10.96
CA LEU A 29 -4.25 4.46 10.13
C LEU A 29 -2.99 4.68 10.97
N GLU A 30 -2.98 5.65 11.88
CA GLU A 30 -1.90 5.94 12.82
C GLU A 30 -1.53 4.72 13.67
N HIS A 31 -2.55 4.04 14.19
CA HIS A 31 -2.40 2.84 15.02
C HIS A 31 -2.22 1.56 14.23
N SER A 32 -2.35 1.59 12.89
CA SER A 32 -2.33 0.37 12.06
C SER A 32 -3.30 -0.72 12.58
N CYS A 33 -4.55 -0.35 12.81
CA CYS A 33 -5.53 -1.19 13.51
C CYS A 33 -6.23 -2.16 12.55
N ASN A 34 -5.82 -3.43 12.51
CA ASN A 34 -6.41 -4.46 11.63
C ASN A 34 -7.95 -4.53 11.72
N PRO A 35 -8.60 -4.61 12.92
CA PRO A 35 -10.06 -4.64 13.01
C PRO A 35 -10.76 -3.45 12.33
N ALA A 36 -10.19 -2.25 12.39
CA ALA A 36 -10.77 -1.08 11.74
C ALA A 36 -10.71 -1.20 10.20
N PHE A 37 -9.58 -1.69 9.66
CA PHE A 37 -9.44 -1.91 8.22
C PHE A 37 -10.29 -3.07 7.72
N ILE A 38 -10.50 -4.13 8.51
CA ILE A 38 -11.45 -5.20 8.20
C ILE A 38 -12.87 -4.63 8.05
N GLU A 39 -13.31 -3.84 9.02
CA GLU A 39 -14.64 -3.21 8.98
C GLU A 39 -14.81 -2.34 7.73
N LEU A 40 -13.80 -1.54 7.38
CA LEU A 40 -13.80 -0.72 6.16
C LEU A 40 -13.84 -1.58 4.89
N GLY A 41 -13.00 -2.60 4.80
CA GLY A 41 -12.95 -3.46 3.63
C GLY A 41 -14.25 -4.22 3.39
N LEU A 42 -14.87 -4.72 4.46
CA LEU A 42 -16.17 -5.39 4.38
C LEU A 42 -17.29 -4.44 3.96
N ARG A 43 -17.27 -3.17 4.40
CA ARG A 43 -18.21 -2.14 3.94
C ARG A 43 -18.01 -1.77 2.47
N ILE A 44 -16.75 -1.68 2.01
CA ILE A 44 -16.40 -1.39 0.61
C ILE A 44 -16.82 -2.56 -0.28
N GLY A 45 -16.64 -3.79 0.18
CA GLY A 45 -16.94 -5.02 -0.53
C GLY A 45 -15.89 -5.43 -1.55
N ALA A 46 -15.91 -6.71 -1.92
CA ALA A 46 -14.87 -7.32 -2.76
C ALA A 46 -14.74 -6.68 -4.15
N GLN A 47 -15.86 -6.39 -4.80
CA GLN A 47 -15.86 -5.83 -6.16
C GLN A 47 -15.17 -4.48 -6.23
N LEU A 48 -15.50 -3.56 -5.31
CA LEU A 48 -14.93 -2.22 -5.31
C LEU A 48 -13.48 -2.25 -4.86
N SER A 49 -13.12 -3.05 -3.86
CA SER A 49 -11.73 -3.26 -3.45
C SER A 49 -10.89 -3.79 -4.60
N TYR A 50 -11.37 -4.81 -5.31
CA TYR A 50 -10.68 -5.40 -6.46
C TYR A 50 -10.46 -4.38 -7.59
N LYS A 51 -11.48 -3.57 -7.90
CA LYS A 51 -11.38 -2.48 -8.88
C LYS A 51 -10.28 -1.49 -8.52
N TYR A 52 -10.16 -1.10 -7.24
CA TYR A 52 -9.11 -0.17 -6.82
C TYR A 52 -7.72 -0.82 -6.81
N TYR A 53 -7.57 -2.07 -6.38
CA TYR A 53 -6.29 -2.78 -6.51
C TYR A 53 -5.80 -2.81 -7.96
N GLN A 54 -6.71 -3.08 -8.90
CA GLN A 54 -6.41 -3.02 -10.33
C GLN A 54 -6.07 -1.60 -10.79
N ALA A 55 -6.84 -0.60 -10.36
CA ALA A 55 -6.61 0.79 -10.73
C ALA A 55 -5.25 1.31 -10.27
N PHE A 56 -4.79 0.89 -9.08
CA PHE A 56 -3.45 1.18 -8.56
C PHE A 56 -2.32 0.35 -9.22
N GLY A 57 -2.63 -0.48 -10.22
CA GLY A 57 -1.64 -1.23 -11.00
C GLY A 57 -1.11 -2.49 -10.31
N LEU A 58 -1.77 -3.00 -9.25
CA LEU A 58 -1.26 -4.13 -8.48
C LEU A 58 -1.41 -5.48 -9.20
N PHE A 59 -2.19 -5.55 -10.28
CA PHE A 59 -2.43 -6.79 -11.05
C PHE A 59 -1.60 -6.89 -12.34
N GLU A 60 -0.76 -5.92 -12.60
CA GLU A 60 0.01 -5.83 -13.85
C GLU A 60 1.46 -5.43 -13.57
N LYS A 61 2.32 -5.62 -14.55
CA LYS A 61 3.68 -5.08 -14.50
C LYS A 61 3.63 -3.57 -14.55
N THR A 62 4.55 -2.90 -13.86
CA THR A 62 4.63 -1.44 -13.86
C THR A 62 5.16 -0.90 -15.17
N GLY A 63 5.85 -1.73 -15.95
CA GLY A 63 6.48 -1.35 -17.21
C GLY A 63 7.80 -0.59 -17.03
N ILE A 64 8.44 -0.73 -15.86
CA ILE A 64 9.79 -0.20 -15.65
C ILE A 64 10.75 -0.78 -16.67
N SER A 65 11.67 0.05 -17.18
CA SER A 65 12.64 -0.32 -18.22
C SER A 65 13.77 -1.23 -17.70
N LEU A 66 13.39 -2.29 -16.94
CA LEU A 66 14.31 -3.31 -16.44
C LEU A 66 13.87 -4.70 -16.91
N PRO A 67 14.83 -5.59 -17.28
CA PRO A 67 14.52 -6.95 -17.60
C PRO A 67 14.06 -7.73 -16.35
N GLY A 68 13.23 -8.77 -16.56
CA GLY A 68 12.85 -9.69 -15.51
C GLY A 68 11.84 -9.14 -14.49
N GLU A 69 11.08 -8.10 -14.83
CA GLU A 69 10.04 -7.58 -13.93
C GLU A 69 9.03 -8.67 -13.56
N ALA A 70 8.91 -8.94 -12.27
CA ALA A 70 7.94 -9.84 -11.70
C ALA A 70 6.59 -9.13 -11.44
N ILE A 71 5.55 -9.92 -11.17
CA ILE A 71 4.22 -9.45 -10.78
C ILE A 71 3.81 -10.11 -9.47
N GLY A 72 3.06 -9.42 -8.65
CA GLY A 72 2.44 -9.94 -7.44
C GLY A 72 1.37 -11.00 -7.73
N LYS A 73 0.88 -11.63 -6.68
CA LYS A 73 -0.17 -12.66 -6.75
C LYS A 73 -1.39 -12.22 -5.98
N PHE A 74 -2.54 -12.25 -6.63
CA PHE A 74 -3.85 -11.94 -6.06
C PHE A 74 -4.82 -13.09 -6.31
N TYR A 75 -5.81 -13.21 -5.44
CA TYR A 75 -6.96 -14.08 -5.71
C TYR A 75 -7.80 -13.53 -6.85
N ALA A 76 -8.35 -14.41 -7.68
CA ALA A 76 -9.39 -14.01 -8.61
C ALA A 76 -10.64 -13.54 -7.85
N LEU A 77 -11.36 -12.54 -8.35
CA LEU A 77 -12.49 -11.91 -7.67
C LEU A 77 -13.52 -12.93 -7.17
N ASN A 78 -13.83 -13.96 -7.97
CA ASN A 78 -14.78 -15.03 -7.62
C ASN A 78 -14.29 -16.00 -6.54
N LYS A 79 -13.05 -15.84 -6.06
CA LYS A 79 -12.45 -16.62 -4.95
C LYS A 79 -12.34 -15.81 -3.67
N ILE A 80 -12.71 -14.53 -3.71
CA ILE A 80 -12.66 -13.64 -2.54
C ILE A 80 -13.97 -13.79 -1.79
N ASN A 81 -13.97 -14.58 -0.73
CA ASN A 81 -15.07 -14.65 0.24
C ASN A 81 -14.87 -13.57 1.34
N GLN A 82 -15.70 -13.62 2.38
CA GLN A 82 -15.64 -12.65 3.49
C GLN A 82 -14.32 -12.72 4.27
N HIS A 83 -13.76 -13.91 4.46
CA HIS A 83 -12.48 -14.10 5.16
C HIS A 83 -11.31 -13.54 4.35
N GLU A 84 -11.23 -13.88 3.06
CA GLU A 84 -10.20 -13.35 2.18
C GLU A 84 -10.29 -11.81 2.10
N LEU A 85 -11.49 -11.25 1.94
CA LEU A 85 -11.66 -9.81 1.90
C LEU A 85 -11.21 -9.14 3.20
N ALA A 86 -11.59 -9.70 4.35
CA ALA A 86 -11.20 -9.19 5.66
C ALA A 86 -9.67 -9.17 5.82
N THR A 87 -9.00 -10.27 5.47
CA THR A 87 -7.54 -10.37 5.57
C THR A 87 -6.80 -9.50 4.54
N MET A 88 -7.31 -9.42 3.32
CA MET A 88 -6.77 -8.52 2.29
C MET A 88 -6.89 -7.04 2.69
N SER A 89 -7.89 -6.67 3.50
CA SER A 89 -8.15 -5.28 3.89
C SER A 89 -7.05 -4.67 4.77
N PHE A 90 -6.22 -5.49 5.41
CA PHE A 90 -5.05 -5.02 6.17
C PHE A 90 -3.71 -5.52 5.59
N GLY A 91 -3.73 -6.01 4.34
CA GLY A 91 -2.50 -6.28 3.57
C GLY A 91 -1.99 -7.72 3.60
N GLU A 92 -2.83 -8.69 3.99
CA GLU A 92 -2.49 -10.12 4.00
C GLU A 92 -3.12 -10.87 2.80
N LYS A 93 -2.69 -12.12 2.59
CA LYS A 93 -3.25 -13.04 1.56
C LYS A 93 -3.01 -12.65 0.09
N PHE A 94 -2.18 -11.65 -0.18
CA PHE A 94 -1.68 -11.36 -1.53
C PHE A 94 -0.20 -10.96 -1.46
N THR A 95 0.46 -10.98 -2.60
CA THR A 95 1.85 -10.50 -2.71
C THR A 95 1.94 -9.43 -3.78
N ILE A 96 2.80 -8.45 -3.56
CA ILE A 96 3.14 -7.41 -4.53
C ILE A 96 4.65 -7.24 -4.58
N THR A 97 5.16 -6.73 -5.67
CA THR A 97 6.58 -6.39 -5.78
C THR A 97 6.85 -5.02 -5.13
N PRO A 98 8.07 -4.76 -4.65
CA PRO A 98 8.44 -3.43 -4.14
C PRO A 98 8.17 -2.31 -5.14
N ILE A 99 8.39 -2.54 -6.44
CA ILE A 99 8.12 -1.53 -7.46
C ILE A 99 6.62 -1.27 -7.66
N GLN A 100 5.77 -2.29 -7.54
CA GLN A 100 4.32 -2.10 -7.54
C GLN A 100 3.86 -1.30 -6.31
N MET A 101 4.42 -1.58 -5.13
CA MET A 101 4.10 -0.84 -3.91
C MET A 101 4.48 0.63 -4.04
N ILE A 102 5.72 0.94 -4.41
CA ILE A 102 6.15 2.33 -4.51
C ILE A 102 5.38 3.09 -5.60
N SER A 103 5.02 2.45 -6.71
CA SER A 103 4.19 3.06 -7.75
C SER A 103 2.79 3.40 -7.24
N ALA A 104 2.18 2.50 -6.46
CA ALA A 104 0.87 2.74 -5.85
C ALA A 104 0.91 3.88 -4.83
N VAL A 105 1.92 3.93 -3.97
CA VAL A 105 2.09 5.02 -2.98
C VAL A 105 2.45 6.34 -3.68
N SER A 106 3.31 6.31 -4.71
CA SER A 106 3.62 7.49 -5.52
C SER A 106 2.39 8.07 -6.21
N THR A 107 1.39 7.24 -6.55
CA THR A 107 0.10 7.71 -7.08
C THR A 107 -0.59 8.64 -6.08
N ILE A 108 -0.53 8.34 -4.77
CA ILE A 108 -1.10 9.20 -3.72
C ILE A 108 -0.30 10.51 -3.65
N ALA A 109 1.03 10.46 -3.70
CA ALA A 109 1.88 11.64 -3.70
C ALA A 109 1.67 12.52 -4.94
N ASN A 110 1.40 11.89 -6.09
CA ASN A 110 1.22 12.52 -7.41
C ASN A 110 -0.26 12.83 -7.73
N ASP A 111 -0.97 13.43 -6.79
CA ASP A 111 -2.35 13.92 -6.94
C ASP A 111 -3.34 12.88 -7.52
N GLY A 112 -3.06 11.60 -7.32
CA GLY A 112 -3.89 10.47 -7.72
C GLY A 112 -3.63 9.94 -9.12
N VAL A 113 -2.60 10.41 -9.80
CA VAL A 113 -2.18 9.96 -11.14
C VAL A 113 -1.13 8.86 -11.01
N LEU A 114 -1.45 7.67 -11.51
CA LEU A 114 -0.49 6.58 -11.67
C LEU A 114 0.42 6.87 -12.85
N VAL A 115 1.73 6.81 -12.61
CA VAL A 115 2.76 6.98 -13.64
C VAL A 115 3.58 5.70 -13.82
N GLN A 116 4.15 5.51 -15.01
CA GLN A 116 5.08 4.43 -15.27
C GLN A 116 6.43 4.76 -14.60
N PRO A 117 6.99 3.86 -13.77
CA PRO A 117 8.33 4.07 -13.20
C PRO A 117 9.38 4.22 -14.30
N GLN A 118 10.25 5.20 -14.16
CA GLN A 118 11.27 5.56 -15.14
C GLN A 118 12.63 5.67 -14.46
N LEU A 119 13.66 5.07 -15.05
CA LEU A 119 15.03 5.10 -14.54
C LEU A 119 15.92 6.02 -15.36
N VAL A 120 15.61 6.18 -16.65
CA VAL A 120 16.42 6.96 -17.58
C VAL A 120 15.65 8.23 -17.92
N ASP A 121 16.23 9.38 -17.62
CA ASP A 121 15.73 10.69 -17.98
C ASP A 121 16.15 11.06 -19.42
N LYS A 122 17.41 10.88 -19.73
CA LYS A 122 17.95 11.15 -21.06
C LYS A 122 19.15 10.27 -21.40
N ILE A 123 19.38 10.08 -22.69
CA ILE A 123 20.59 9.47 -23.25
C ILE A 123 21.26 10.51 -24.15
N THR A 124 22.54 10.76 -23.92
CA THR A 124 23.35 11.64 -24.75
C THR A 124 24.40 10.82 -25.49
N ASN A 125 24.41 10.88 -26.82
CA ASN A 125 25.46 10.30 -27.63
C ASN A 125 26.71 11.22 -27.51
N THR A 126 27.80 10.68 -26.99
CA THR A 126 29.02 11.45 -26.72
C THR A 126 29.76 11.89 -27.99
N ASP A 127 29.56 11.15 -29.10
CA ASP A 127 30.27 11.41 -30.37
C ASP A 127 29.52 12.43 -31.23
N THR A 128 28.18 12.39 -31.22
CA THR A 128 27.35 13.26 -32.05
C THR A 128 26.72 14.43 -31.30
N GLY A 129 26.69 14.36 -29.96
CA GLY A 129 25.96 15.31 -29.10
C GLY A 129 24.45 15.18 -29.14
N GLU A 130 23.91 14.17 -29.84
CA GLU A 130 22.47 13.92 -29.91
C GLU A 130 21.92 13.54 -28.56
N VAL A 131 20.78 14.15 -28.16
CA VAL A 131 20.09 13.89 -26.89
C VAL A 131 18.72 13.29 -27.17
N THR A 132 18.47 12.12 -26.60
CA THR A 132 17.15 11.49 -26.54
C THR A 132 16.59 11.64 -25.13
N GLU A 133 15.50 12.38 -24.96
CA GLU A 133 14.82 12.57 -23.68
C GLU A 133 13.64 11.60 -23.52
N PHE A 134 13.44 11.12 -22.29
CA PHE A 134 12.32 10.26 -21.91
C PHE A 134 11.39 11.04 -20.98
N LYS A 135 10.17 11.29 -21.44
CA LYS A 135 9.15 12.01 -20.66
C LYS A 135 8.40 11.08 -19.72
N THR A 136 7.97 11.61 -18.59
CA THR A 136 7.06 10.92 -17.68
C THR A 136 5.80 10.45 -18.41
N LYS A 137 5.48 9.17 -18.29
CA LYS A 137 4.29 8.58 -18.89
C LYS A 137 3.21 8.41 -17.84
N GLU A 138 2.17 9.23 -17.93
CA GLU A 138 0.95 9.06 -17.16
C GLU A 138 0.15 7.86 -17.68
N ILE A 139 -0.31 7.00 -16.76
CA ILE A 139 -1.08 5.79 -17.08
C ILE A 139 -2.57 6.08 -16.91
N ARG A 140 -2.98 6.59 -15.73
CA ARG A 140 -4.39 6.91 -15.43
C ARG A 140 -4.55 7.72 -14.15
N GLN A 141 -5.65 8.45 -14.05
CA GLN A 141 -6.15 8.99 -12.79
C GLN A 141 -6.83 7.87 -12.00
N VAL A 142 -6.32 7.54 -10.80
CA VAL A 142 -6.85 6.48 -9.93
C VAL A 142 -7.85 7.02 -8.93
N ILE A 143 -7.49 8.11 -8.26
CA ILE A 143 -8.32 8.81 -7.27
C ILE A 143 -8.18 10.32 -7.47
N SER A 144 -9.15 11.09 -6.97
CA SER A 144 -9.13 12.54 -7.12
C SER A 144 -8.05 13.21 -6.27
N LYS A 145 -7.58 14.38 -6.69
CA LYS A 145 -6.66 15.21 -5.91
C LYS A 145 -7.18 15.47 -4.49
N SER A 146 -8.45 15.79 -4.33
CA SER A 146 -9.05 16.04 -3.01
C SER A 146 -9.02 14.81 -2.11
N THR A 147 -9.07 13.60 -2.66
CA THR A 147 -8.89 12.35 -1.91
C THR A 147 -7.43 12.16 -1.53
N THR A 148 -6.50 12.41 -2.45
CA THR A 148 -5.06 12.28 -2.14
C THR A 148 -4.62 13.26 -1.06
N ASP A 149 -5.10 14.50 -1.08
CA ASP A 149 -4.78 15.50 -0.06
C ASP A 149 -5.21 15.04 1.34
N LYS A 150 -6.38 14.40 1.46
CA LYS A 150 -6.84 13.80 2.73
C LYS A 150 -5.96 12.63 3.15
N VAL A 151 -5.60 11.74 2.22
CA VAL A 151 -4.77 10.58 2.51
C VAL A 151 -3.34 11.00 2.88
N LYS A 152 -2.75 11.95 2.15
CA LYS A 152 -1.44 12.55 2.49
C LYS A 152 -1.44 13.09 3.91
N SER A 153 -2.44 13.89 4.28
CA SER A 153 -2.58 14.41 5.65
C SER A 153 -2.71 13.32 6.72
N MET A 154 -3.38 12.20 6.41
CA MET A 154 -3.43 11.06 7.33
C MET A 154 -2.09 10.31 7.41
N MET A 155 -1.35 10.20 6.29
CA MET A 155 -0.02 9.58 6.30
C MET A 155 1.01 10.43 7.04
N GLU A 156 0.91 11.75 6.98
CA GLU A 156 1.71 12.66 7.81
C GLU A 156 1.44 12.44 9.30
N SER A 157 0.18 12.25 9.70
CA SER A 157 -0.14 11.97 11.09
C SER A 157 0.34 10.60 11.58
N VAL A 158 0.53 9.61 10.69
CA VAL A 158 1.22 8.34 11.06
C VAL A 158 2.65 8.60 11.52
N VAL A 159 3.32 9.59 10.93
CA VAL A 159 4.71 9.95 11.30
C VAL A 159 4.73 10.85 12.54
N SER A 160 3.84 11.82 12.66
CA SER A 160 3.83 12.76 13.80
C SER A 160 3.25 12.16 15.07
N GLU A 161 2.15 11.38 14.97
CA GLU A 161 1.36 10.91 16.12
C GLU A 161 1.31 9.37 16.23
N GLY A 162 1.65 8.65 15.16
CA GLY A 162 1.43 7.21 15.03
C GLY A 162 2.69 6.35 15.07
N SER A 163 2.60 5.22 14.40
CA SER A 163 3.64 4.17 14.38
C SER A 163 4.95 4.60 13.70
N GLY A 164 4.96 5.71 12.96
CA GLY A 164 6.13 6.27 12.27
C GLY A 164 6.94 7.31 13.06
N TYR A 165 6.60 7.59 14.31
CA TYR A 165 7.15 8.71 15.11
C TYR A 165 8.69 8.77 15.16
N ARG A 166 9.38 7.62 15.10
CA ARG A 166 10.86 7.57 15.11
C ARG A 166 11.49 8.24 13.89
N VAL A 167 10.79 8.28 12.76
CA VAL A 167 11.26 8.95 11.54
C VAL A 167 11.13 10.47 11.68
N ALA A 168 10.10 10.96 12.35
CA ALA A 168 9.89 12.39 12.57
C ALA A 168 11.08 13.06 13.28
N GLU A 169 11.68 12.36 14.25
CA GLU A 169 12.84 12.88 14.98
C GLU A 169 14.09 13.06 14.11
N GLN A 170 14.25 12.20 13.09
CA GLN A 170 15.42 12.20 12.20
C GLN A 170 15.25 13.12 10.99
N ALA A 171 14.03 13.45 10.65
CA ALA A 171 13.70 14.20 9.43
C ALA A 171 13.16 15.61 9.73
N LYS A 172 13.70 16.25 10.74
CA LYS A 172 13.31 17.63 11.11
C LYS A 172 13.44 18.60 9.94
N GLY A 173 12.39 19.36 9.70
CA GLY A 173 12.33 20.36 8.60
C GLY A 173 11.70 19.82 7.30
N PHE A 174 11.29 18.54 7.27
CA PHE A 174 10.54 17.95 6.15
C PHE A 174 9.13 17.52 6.60
N SER A 175 8.16 17.66 5.71
CA SER A 175 6.84 17.02 5.85
C SER A 175 6.93 15.62 5.27
N ILE A 176 6.73 14.60 6.11
CA ILE A 176 6.86 13.19 5.71
C ILE A 176 5.56 12.47 6.01
N GLY A 177 4.98 11.88 4.99
CA GLY A 177 3.89 10.92 5.11
C GLY A 177 4.42 9.50 4.91
N ALA A 178 4.06 8.57 5.78
CA ALA A 178 4.54 7.20 5.69
C ALA A 178 3.54 6.18 6.24
N LYS A 179 3.81 4.90 5.96
CA LYS A 179 3.10 3.78 6.58
C LYS A 179 4.05 2.61 6.83
N THR A 180 4.00 2.09 8.03
CA THR A 180 4.67 0.84 8.41
C THR A 180 3.85 -0.36 7.97
N GLY A 181 4.52 -1.43 7.57
CA GLY A 181 3.91 -2.73 7.29
C GLY A 181 4.71 -3.86 7.95
N THR A 182 4.02 -4.90 8.39
CA THR A 182 4.65 -6.12 8.90
C THR A 182 3.78 -7.28 8.46
N SER A 183 4.33 -8.16 7.62
CA SER A 183 3.64 -9.37 7.16
C SER A 183 4.23 -10.61 7.79
N GLU A 184 3.37 -11.59 8.05
CA GLU A 184 3.77 -12.91 8.49
C GLU A 184 4.36 -13.73 7.33
N PRO A 185 5.23 -14.71 7.60
CA PRO A 185 5.75 -15.61 6.56
C PRO A 185 4.59 -16.40 5.94
N THR A 186 4.65 -16.63 4.63
CA THR A 186 3.60 -17.30 3.85
C THR A 186 3.41 -18.78 4.22
N SER A 187 4.30 -19.35 5.02
CA SER A 187 4.26 -20.74 5.48
C SER A 187 4.74 -20.82 6.92
N SER A 188 4.01 -21.55 7.77
CA SER A 188 4.40 -21.83 9.15
C SER A 188 5.70 -22.66 9.26
N THR A 189 6.15 -23.25 8.17
CA THR A 189 7.41 -24.00 8.06
C THR A 189 8.56 -23.16 7.51
N SER A 190 8.28 -21.93 7.04
CA SER A 190 9.32 -21.01 6.59
C SER A 190 10.16 -20.58 7.80
N LYS A 191 11.49 -20.72 7.67
CA LYS A 191 12.45 -20.16 8.61
C LYS A 191 12.61 -18.64 8.42
N ASP A 192 12.00 -18.10 7.37
CA ASP A 192 11.98 -16.68 7.07
C ASP A 192 11.12 -15.99 8.12
N GLY A 193 11.68 -15.00 8.77
CA GLY A 193 10.98 -14.18 9.76
C GLY A 193 9.91 -13.26 9.14
N TYR A 194 9.39 -12.37 9.95
CA TYR A 194 8.48 -11.33 9.47
C TYR A 194 9.16 -10.43 8.44
N THR A 195 8.40 -10.02 7.42
CA THR A 195 8.84 -8.97 6.49
C THR A 195 8.35 -7.62 7.00
N ALA A 196 9.29 -6.76 7.40
CA ALA A 196 9.00 -5.39 7.77
C ALA A 196 9.18 -4.47 6.56
N SER A 197 8.27 -3.55 6.38
CA SER A 197 8.31 -2.53 5.34
C SER A 197 7.98 -1.15 5.89
N PHE A 198 8.50 -0.12 5.24
CA PHE A 198 8.22 1.28 5.51
C PHE A 198 8.19 2.03 4.17
N VAL A 199 7.10 2.71 3.88
CA VAL A 199 6.91 3.46 2.63
C VAL A 199 6.48 4.87 2.96
#